data_f2a8ee40511773513685d3b0f8e26f7e
#
_entry.id   f2a8ee40511773513685d3b0f8e26f7e
#
_cell.length_a   1.000
_cell.length_b   1.000
_cell.length_c   1.000
_cell.angle_alpha   90.00
_cell.angle_beta   90.00
_cell.angle_gamma   90.00
#
_symmetry.space_group_name_H-M   'P 1'
#
loop_
_entity.id
_entity.type
_entity.pdbx_description
1 polymer ?
#
loop_
_entity_poly.entity_id
_entity_poly.type
_entity_poly.pdbx_seq_one_letter_code
_entity_poly.pdbx_strand_id
1 'polypeptide(L)'
;MSLPRWTVYPALIVIALIVFMAVPRIASLDPYRAGARGGAKPMVVLGVDGMDPDILKEVIAEYPERMSNFIWLMNKADGIKELATSTPPQSPVAWSNFITGMNPGGHGIFDFIHRDPVTRGFVSSTTRIEHGLTLHLPGPYKLDIGADSPSNRSGEAFWTILRAHGVPADIWRIPANFPVEPSEGVSFSGMMTPALDSAYGECSFFTTSTERKTELRYEKTEKLEEFDGAIYTTIKGPSNLFKEGNPSEQLAFKMYVDREADAVVIYAGDPEDSVEKVVLRPGEWSDFLRMDFKLLPLGLMTMSGICRFYLRSISPDIEIYASAINFDPEAPVAPVSEPADASAELVAKIGRYYTQGMAEDVNALKGGILDDGEFMQQVTVNHHETMDMLDYALNRYVENGKQGLFFFYFSEIDLCSHMMWRHGDSKHPAHDIALAAKSAVSWTGREGSRLAETIEDMYMRLDPALGRVREELGDDVAIIVMSDHGFAPYSREFSLNTWLYDNGYLVLKEGLEKELPKDDPKHQKVVIFAGQVDWSKTLAYGMGFNGLYLNLKGRELDNP
;
A
#
# COMPACT_ATOMS: atom_id res chain seq x y z
N MET A 1 20.13 30.94 -44.35
CA MET A 1 19.07 31.46 -43.46
C MET A 1 19.04 30.58 -42.22
N SER A 2 19.60 31.05 -41.10
CA SER A 2 19.52 30.34 -39.82
C SER A 2 18.14 30.62 -39.21
N LEU A 3 17.38 29.58 -38.94
CA LEU A 3 16.12 29.68 -38.19
C LEU A 3 16.35 30.35 -36.84
N PRO A 4 15.48 31.26 -36.41
CA PRO A 4 15.62 31.91 -35.10
C PRO A 4 15.60 30.87 -33.99
N ARG A 5 16.50 30.99 -33.02
CA ARG A 5 16.64 30.05 -31.87
C ARG A 5 15.32 29.74 -31.16
N TRP A 6 14.40 30.67 -31.07
CA TRP A 6 13.09 30.50 -30.44
C TRP A 6 12.12 29.55 -31.17
N THR A 7 12.37 29.23 -32.46
CA THR A 7 11.57 28.25 -33.23
C THR A 7 12.16 26.84 -33.18
N VAL A 8 13.43 26.71 -32.80
CA VAL A 8 14.14 25.40 -32.75
C VAL A 8 13.81 24.65 -31.44
N TYR A 9 13.66 25.37 -30.34
CA TYR A 9 13.39 24.75 -29.03
C TYR A 9 12.03 24.07 -28.92
N PRO A 10 10.91 24.65 -29.36
CA PRO A 10 9.63 23.95 -29.38
C PRO A 10 9.63 22.72 -30.28
N ALA A 11 10.33 22.77 -31.42
CA ALA A 11 10.43 21.63 -32.31
C ALA A 11 11.26 20.49 -31.71
N LEU A 12 12.33 20.80 -30.99
CA LEU A 12 13.12 19.79 -30.28
C LEU A 12 12.36 19.16 -29.10
N ILE A 13 11.56 19.95 -28.38
CA ILE A 13 10.68 19.43 -27.31
C ILE A 13 9.60 18.51 -27.91
N VAL A 14 8.98 18.90 -29.02
CA VAL A 14 7.98 18.07 -29.72
C VAL A 14 8.63 16.80 -30.28
N ILE A 15 9.84 16.87 -30.83
CA ILE A 15 10.59 15.71 -31.31
C ILE A 15 10.98 14.78 -30.15
N ALA A 16 11.43 15.33 -29.03
CA ALA A 16 11.75 14.54 -27.82
C ALA A 16 10.50 13.85 -27.26
N LEU A 17 9.36 14.55 -27.22
CA LEU A 17 8.07 13.97 -26.83
C LEU A 17 7.56 12.92 -27.81
N ILE A 18 7.73 13.15 -29.13
CA ILE A 18 7.36 12.16 -30.15
C ILE A 18 8.28 10.94 -30.08
N VAL A 19 9.57 11.12 -29.81
CA VAL A 19 10.51 10.00 -29.62
C VAL A 19 10.18 9.24 -28.33
N PHE A 20 9.80 9.92 -27.25
CA PHE A 20 9.35 9.30 -26.00
C PHE A 20 8.02 8.56 -26.16
N MET A 21 7.07 9.10 -26.95
CA MET A 21 5.79 8.43 -27.26
C MET A 21 5.91 7.39 -28.37
N ALA A 22 6.89 7.53 -29.28
CA ALA A 22 7.10 6.66 -30.43
C ALA A 22 8.23 5.65 -30.25
N VAL A 23 8.93 5.63 -29.10
CA VAL A 23 9.68 4.42 -28.75
C VAL A 23 8.61 3.35 -28.61
N PRO A 24 8.40 2.50 -29.63
CA PRO A 24 7.56 1.34 -29.44
C PRO A 24 8.18 0.67 -28.20
N ARG A 25 7.40 0.37 -27.17
CA ARG A 25 7.72 -0.74 -26.30
C ARG A 25 7.95 -1.87 -27.31
N ILE A 26 9.21 -2.12 -27.66
CA ILE A 26 9.57 -3.34 -28.35
C ILE A 26 9.06 -4.38 -27.37
N ALA A 27 7.89 -4.94 -27.69
CA ALA A 27 7.43 -6.13 -27.03
C ALA A 27 8.64 -7.05 -27.14
N SER A 28 9.36 -7.21 -26.06
CA SER A 28 10.45 -8.16 -25.99
C SER A 28 9.82 -9.44 -26.49
N LEU A 29 10.37 -10.01 -27.56
CA LEU A 29 9.92 -11.31 -28.06
C LEU A 29 9.89 -12.19 -26.82
N ASP A 30 8.67 -12.47 -26.36
CA ASP A 30 8.46 -13.18 -25.10
C ASP A 30 9.09 -14.58 -25.26
N PRO A 31 10.24 -14.87 -24.61
CA PRO A 31 10.93 -16.14 -24.78
C PRO A 31 10.10 -17.32 -24.26
N TYR A 32 9.02 -17.03 -23.50
CA TYR A 32 8.20 -18.01 -22.80
C TYR A 32 6.87 -18.34 -23.49
N ARG A 33 6.62 -17.87 -24.69
CA ARG A 33 5.41 -18.22 -25.44
C ARG A 33 5.46 -19.68 -25.90
N ALA A 34 5.32 -20.61 -24.96
CA ALA A 34 5.03 -22.01 -25.25
C ALA A 34 3.54 -22.14 -25.57
N GLY A 35 3.18 -22.87 -26.62
CA GLY A 35 1.77 -23.12 -26.97
C GLY A 35 1.04 -23.77 -25.80
N ALA A 36 -0.17 -23.26 -25.50
CA ALA A 36 -1.01 -23.73 -24.42
C ALA A 36 -1.11 -25.28 -24.40
N ARG A 37 -0.65 -25.89 -23.33
CA ARG A 37 -0.92 -27.30 -23.03
C ARG A 37 -2.27 -27.35 -22.32
N GLY A 38 -3.36 -27.57 -23.04
CA GLY A 38 -4.66 -27.80 -22.45
C GLY A 38 -4.62 -28.94 -21.44
N GLY A 39 -5.25 -28.75 -20.27
CA GLY A 39 -5.46 -29.80 -19.29
C GLY A 39 -4.85 -29.60 -17.90
N ALA A 40 -4.32 -28.44 -17.56
CA ALA A 40 -3.95 -28.14 -16.17
C ALA A 40 -5.21 -28.16 -15.29
N LYS A 41 -5.19 -28.96 -14.21
CA LYS A 41 -6.31 -28.99 -13.25
C LYS A 41 -6.40 -27.63 -12.54
N PRO A 42 -7.61 -27.14 -12.28
CA PRO A 42 -7.79 -25.90 -11.54
C PRO A 42 -7.26 -26.01 -10.10
N MET A 43 -6.55 -25.00 -9.67
CA MET A 43 -6.09 -24.83 -8.30
C MET A 43 -6.36 -23.39 -7.85
N VAL A 44 -6.88 -23.24 -6.65
CA VAL A 44 -7.14 -21.95 -6.02
C VAL A 44 -6.25 -21.80 -4.79
N VAL A 45 -5.61 -20.65 -4.67
CA VAL A 45 -4.87 -20.25 -3.48
C VAL A 45 -5.43 -18.94 -2.99
N LEU A 46 -5.97 -18.92 -1.78
CA LEU A 46 -6.35 -17.71 -1.05
C LEU A 46 -5.24 -17.40 -0.07
N GLY A 47 -4.51 -16.33 -0.33
CA GLY A 47 -3.46 -15.81 0.54
C GLY A 47 -4.05 -14.80 1.52
N VAL A 48 -3.92 -15.04 2.81
CA VAL A 48 -4.48 -14.19 3.86
C VAL A 48 -3.35 -13.72 4.76
N ASP A 49 -3.07 -12.43 4.73
CA ASP A 49 -1.98 -11.86 5.51
C ASP A 49 -2.29 -11.91 7.02
N GLY A 50 -1.32 -12.31 7.82
CA GLY A 50 -1.42 -12.31 9.27
C GLY A 50 -2.43 -13.29 9.88
N MET A 51 -2.97 -14.25 9.12
CA MET A 51 -3.94 -15.19 9.63
C MET A 51 -3.28 -16.26 10.52
N ASP A 52 -3.47 -16.12 11.82
CA ASP A 52 -2.94 -17.05 12.82
C ASP A 52 -3.79 -18.32 12.90
N PRO A 53 -3.18 -19.53 12.88
CA PRO A 53 -3.92 -20.78 12.89
C PRO A 53 -4.60 -21.07 14.24
N ASP A 54 -4.11 -20.55 15.34
CA ASP A 54 -4.71 -20.79 16.65
C ASP A 54 -5.93 -19.88 16.85
N ILE A 55 -5.84 -18.61 16.46
CA ILE A 55 -7.00 -17.69 16.42
C ILE A 55 -8.09 -18.25 15.49
N LEU A 56 -7.70 -18.75 14.31
CA LEU A 56 -8.67 -19.35 13.38
C LEU A 56 -9.41 -20.54 14.03
N LYS A 57 -8.70 -21.41 14.76
CA LYS A 57 -9.31 -22.53 15.49
C LYS A 57 -10.26 -22.05 16.59
N GLU A 58 -9.87 -21.00 17.32
CA GLU A 58 -10.70 -20.38 18.37
C GLU A 58 -11.98 -19.79 17.78
N VAL A 59 -11.88 -19.01 16.71
CA VAL A 59 -13.05 -18.42 16.03
C VAL A 59 -13.99 -19.50 15.45
N ILE A 60 -13.44 -20.56 14.85
CA ILE A 60 -14.26 -21.70 14.36
C ILE A 60 -14.98 -22.40 15.53
N ALA A 61 -14.33 -22.54 16.68
CA ALA A 61 -14.94 -23.19 17.83
C ALA A 61 -16.04 -22.31 18.48
N GLU A 62 -15.85 -20.99 18.51
CA GLU A 62 -16.79 -20.05 19.13
C GLU A 62 -17.96 -19.69 18.21
N TYR A 63 -17.72 -19.58 16.88
CA TYR A 63 -18.72 -19.14 15.90
C TYR A 63 -18.89 -20.15 14.75
N PRO A 64 -19.19 -21.43 15.00
CA PRO A 64 -19.20 -22.47 13.98
C PRO A 64 -20.22 -22.23 12.87
N GLU A 65 -21.33 -21.56 13.16
CA GLU A 65 -22.37 -21.21 12.18
C GLU A 65 -21.90 -20.09 11.21
N ARG A 66 -20.90 -19.33 11.58
CA ARG A 66 -20.31 -18.25 10.77
C ARG A 66 -19.08 -18.71 9.99
N MET A 67 -18.54 -19.89 10.33
CA MET A 67 -17.31 -20.45 9.78
C MET A 67 -17.55 -21.77 9.03
N SER A 68 -18.72 -21.91 8.43
CA SER A 68 -19.17 -23.17 7.81
C SER A 68 -18.31 -23.60 6.62
N ASN A 69 -17.76 -22.66 5.86
CA ASN A 69 -16.90 -22.96 4.70
C ASN A 69 -15.50 -23.36 5.16
N PHE A 70 -14.94 -22.71 6.19
CA PHE A 70 -13.68 -23.15 6.79
C PHE A 70 -13.81 -24.52 7.45
N ILE A 71 -14.91 -24.81 8.16
CA ILE A 71 -15.20 -26.13 8.73
C ILE A 71 -15.26 -27.19 7.62
N TRP A 72 -15.93 -26.88 6.50
CA TRP A 72 -15.96 -27.78 5.34
C TRP A 72 -14.55 -28.04 4.80
N LEU A 73 -13.74 -27.00 4.61
CA LEU A 73 -12.38 -27.15 4.09
C LEU A 73 -11.50 -27.96 5.05
N MET A 74 -11.57 -27.68 6.36
CA MET A 74 -10.84 -28.43 7.38
C MET A 74 -11.19 -29.93 7.37
N ASN A 75 -12.47 -30.26 7.22
CA ASN A 75 -12.92 -31.66 7.16
C ASN A 75 -12.42 -32.35 5.88
N LYS A 76 -12.35 -31.62 4.76
CA LYS A 76 -11.85 -32.12 3.48
C LYS A 76 -10.32 -32.27 3.48
N ALA A 77 -9.61 -31.39 4.17
CA ALA A 77 -8.14 -31.30 4.19
C ALA A 77 -7.49 -32.10 5.33
N ASP A 78 -8.25 -32.80 6.17
CA ASP A 78 -7.76 -33.44 7.40
C ASP A 78 -7.10 -32.41 8.34
N GLY A 79 -7.79 -31.29 8.57
CA GLY A 79 -7.43 -30.23 9.51
C GLY A 79 -6.52 -29.14 8.93
N ILE A 80 -6.14 -28.23 9.81
CA ILE A 80 -5.17 -27.14 9.51
C ILE A 80 -3.76 -27.73 9.58
N LYS A 81 -2.91 -27.36 8.62
CA LYS A 81 -1.50 -27.73 8.58
C LYS A 81 -0.65 -26.52 8.95
N GLU A 82 0.29 -26.70 9.82
CA GLU A 82 1.24 -25.64 10.17
C GLU A 82 2.21 -25.40 9.01
N LEU A 83 2.35 -24.14 8.60
CA LEU A 83 3.33 -23.67 7.66
C LEU A 83 4.27 -22.69 8.37
N ALA A 84 5.54 -23.06 8.48
CA ALA A 84 6.55 -22.18 9.06
C ALA A 84 6.73 -20.92 8.21
N THR A 85 6.89 -19.77 8.86
CA THR A 85 7.15 -18.50 8.18
C THR A 85 8.65 -18.25 7.97
N SER A 86 8.97 -17.14 7.34
CA SER A 86 10.34 -16.66 7.14
C SER A 86 10.97 -16.12 8.43
N THR A 87 12.29 -15.92 8.39
CA THR A 87 13.01 -15.16 9.41
C THR A 87 13.69 -13.97 8.72
N PRO A 88 13.22 -12.72 8.97
CA PRO A 88 12.12 -12.34 9.85
C PRO A 88 10.73 -12.72 9.33
N PRO A 89 9.70 -12.83 10.20
CA PRO A 89 8.32 -13.14 9.83
C PRO A 89 7.59 -11.86 9.39
N GLN A 90 7.97 -11.34 8.24
CA GLN A 90 7.43 -10.11 7.65
C GLN A 90 6.84 -10.39 6.28
N SER A 91 5.72 -9.76 5.97
CA SER A 91 4.95 -10.01 4.75
C SER A 91 5.78 -9.92 3.46
N PRO A 92 6.59 -8.87 3.18
CA PRO A 92 7.38 -8.83 1.95
C PRO A 92 8.42 -9.95 1.87
N VAL A 93 8.91 -10.44 3.00
CA VAL A 93 9.89 -11.52 3.10
C VAL A 93 9.22 -12.87 2.87
N ALA A 94 8.16 -13.16 3.61
CA ALA A 94 7.45 -14.43 3.56
C ALA A 94 6.74 -14.63 2.21
N TRP A 95 6.08 -13.58 1.68
CA TRP A 95 5.50 -13.64 0.33
C TRP A 95 6.56 -13.80 -0.75
N SER A 96 7.75 -13.20 -0.60
CA SER A 96 8.86 -13.44 -1.54
C SER A 96 9.36 -14.88 -1.48
N ASN A 97 9.39 -15.51 -0.29
CA ASN A 97 9.66 -16.95 -0.18
C ASN A 97 8.62 -17.78 -0.96
N PHE A 98 7.33 -17.48 -0.79
CA PHE A 98 6.23 -18.16 -1.47
C PHE A 98 6.33 -17.98 -2.99
N ILE A 99 6.58 -16.76 -3.46
CA ILE A 99 6.64 -16.42 -4.88
C ILE A 99 7.79 -17.17 -5.57
N THR A 100 8.95 -17.26 -4.93
CA THR A 100 10.18 -17.75 -5.58
C THR A 100 10.59 -19.15 -5.18
N GLY A 101 10.04 -19.69 -4.08
CA GLY A 101 10.53 -20.91 -3.46
C GLY A 101 11.94 -20.78 -2.84
N MET A 102 12.44 -19.54 -2.70
CA MET A 102 13.75 -19.23 -2.12
C MET A 102 13.62 -18.71 -0.71
N ASN A 103 14.70 -18.77 0.06
CA ASN A 103 14.81 -18.06 1.34
C ASN A 103 15.27 -16.59 1.12
N PRO A 104 15.27 -15.74 2.17
CA PRO A 104 15.67 -14.34 2.06
C PRO A 104 17.07 -14.13 1.45
N GLY A 105 18.02 -15.04 1.73
CA GLY A 105 19.36 -15.00 1.13
C GLY A 105 19.36 -15.23 -0.38
N GLY A 106 18.38 -15.96 -0.91
CA GLY A 106 18.21 -16.23 -2.33
C GLY A 106 17.50 -15.10 -3.07
N HIS A 107 16.34 -14.65 -2.55
CA HIS A 107 15.55 -13.61 -3.23
C HIS A 107 15.95 -12.16 -2.86
N GLY A 108 16.75 -11.95 -1.81
CA GLY A 108 17.29 -10.63 -1.46
C GLY A 108 16.37 -9.70 -0.70
N ILE A 109 15.17 -10.11 -0.31
CA ILE A 109 14.22 -9.32 0.47
C ILE A 109 14.31 -9.74 1.95
N PHE A 110 14.67 -8.78 2.84
CA PHE A 110 14.94 -9.06 4.26
C PHE A 110 14.03 -8.28 5.20
N ASP A 111 13.34 -7.24 4.70
CA ASP A 111 12.53 -6.30 5.47
C ASP A 111 11.66 -5.49 4.51
N PHE A 112 10.77 -4.63 5.00
CA PHE A 112 10.06 -3.63 4.21
C PHE A 112 10.99 -2.59 3.58
N ILE A 113 12.07 -2.28 4.28
CA ILE A 113 13.07 -1.30 3.83
C ILE A 113 14.47 -1.89 3.91
N HIS A 114 15.30 -1.48 2.95
CA HIS A 114 16.74 -1.76 2.98
C HIS A 114 17.52 -0.46 3.16
N ARG A 115 18.81 -0.57 3.42
CA ARG A 115 19.72 0.54 3.34
C ARG A 115 20.35 0.66 1.95
N ASP A 116 20.59 1.87 1.52
CA ASP A 116 21.54 2.15 0.48
C ASP A 116 22.97 2.16 1.09
N PRO A 117 23.91 1.31 0.64
CA PRO A 117 25.26 1.26 1.20
C PRO A 117 26.06 2.55 0.97
N VAL A 118 25.72 3.35 -0.03
CA VAL A 118 26.42 4.62 -0.34
C VAL A 118 25.93 5.74 0.56
N THR A 119 24.63 5.97 0.59
CA THR A 119 24.03 7.08 1.34
C THR A 119 23.68 6.72 2.78
N ARG A 120 23.57 5.43 3.09
CA ARG A 120 22.99 4.87 4.33
C ARG A 120 21.57 5.35 4.60
N GLY A 121 20.89 5.87 3.57
CA GLY A 121 19.46 6.14 3.57
C GLY A 121 18.64 4.86 3.43
N PHE A 122 17.36 4.93 3.79
CA PHE A 122 16.46 3.81 3.49
C PHE A 122 15.98 3.87 2.06
N VAL A 123 15.84 2.67 1.50
CA VAL A 123 15.24 2.42 0.19
C VAL A 123 14.17 1.34 0.34
N SER A 124 13.20 1.33 -0.55
CA SER A 124 12.23 0.23 -0.62
C SER A 124 12.96 -1.10 -0.79
N SER A 125 12.50 -2.14 -0.09
CA SER A 125 13.08 -3.47 -0.25
C SER A 125 12.69 -4.13 -1.57
N THR A 126 11.49 -3.85 -2.07
CA THR A 126 10.92 -4.56 -3.22
C THR A 126 11.20 -3.90 -4.56
N THR A 127 11.42 -2.59 -4.58
CA THR A 127 11.67 -1.83 -5.81
C THR A 127 12.80 -0.84 -5.63
N ARG A 128 13.50 -0.51 -6.72
CA ARG A 128 14.47 0.59 -6.77
C ARG A 128 14.20 1.47 -7.98
N ILE A 129 14.65 2.71 -7.88
CA ILE A 129 14.61 3.63 -9.02
C ILE A 129 16.01 3.61 -9.67
N GLU A 130 16.07 3.25 -10.94
CA GLU A 130 17.27 3.37 -11.76
C GLU A 130 17.17 4.66 -12.58
N HIS A 131 18.12 5.59 -12.34
CA HIS A 131 18.19 6.84 -13.08
C HIS A 131 18.85 6.61 -14.43
N GLY A 132 18.22 7.16 -15.47
CA GLY A 132 18.77 7.17 -16.82
C GLY A 132 19.68 8.37 -17.06
N LEU A 133 19.82 8.73 -18.34
CA LEU A 133 20.52 9.94 -18.76
C LEU A 133 19.63 11.16 -18.51
N THR A 134 20.03 12.07 -17.63
CA THR A 134 19.32 13.31 -17.39
C THR A 134 19.68 14.34 -18.44
N LEU A 135 18.70 14.83 -19.20
CA LEU A 135 18.81 15.97 -20.09
C LEU A 135 18.21 17.21 -19.44
N HIS A 136 19.01 18.24 -19.27
CA HIS A 136 18.54 19.54 -18.78
C HIS A 136 17.90 20.34 -19.94
N LEU A 137 16.67 20.80 -19.72
CA LEU A 137 15.90 21.57 -20.68
C LEU A 137 15.89 23.07 -20.27
N PRO A 138 15.49 23.99 -21.15
CA PRO A 138 15.36 25.39 -20.79
C PRO A 138 14.38 25.63 -19.62
N GLY A 139 14.75 26.53 -18.68
CA GLY A 139 14.00 26.79 -17.46
C GLY A 139 14.27 25.73 -16.39
N PRO A 140 13.31 25.42 -15.54
CA PRO A 140 13.50 24.48 -14.43
C PRO A 140 13.29 23.01 -14.84
N TYR A 141 13.24 22.69 -16.12
CA TYR A 141 12.83 21.37 -16.61
C TYR A 141 14.03 20.45 -16.90
N LYS A 142 13.82 19.17 -16.67
CA LYS A 142 14.73 18.07 -17.03
C LYS A 142 13.96 16.89 -17.58
N LEU A 143 14.65 15.97 -18.23
CA LEU A 143 14.10 14.72 -18.74
C LEU A 143 15.08 13.59 -18.43
N ASP A 144 14.65 12.59 -17.70
CA ASP A 144 15.44 11.38 -17.42
C ASP A 144 15.07 10.29 -18.43
N ILE A 145 15.98 10.05 -19.39
CA ILE A 145 15.79 9.07 -20.47
C ILE A 145 16.29 7.71 -19.99
N GLY A 146 15.43 6.70 -20.06
CA GLY A 146 15.77 5.34 -19.65
C GLY A 146 15.75 5.12 -18.13
N ALA A 147 15.07 6.00 -17.37
CA ALA A 147 14.74 5.70 -15.97
C ALA A 147 13.80 4.48 -15.92
N ASP A 148 14.02 3.61 -14.96
CA ASP A 148 13.25 2.38 -14.74
C ASP A 148 13.03 2.15 -13.23
N SER A 149 12.10 1.29 -12.90
CA SER A 149 11.80 0.90 -11.51
C SER A 149 11.73 -0.62 -11.37
N PRO A 150 12.86 -1.31 -11.55
CA PRO A 150 12.88 -2.77 -11.48
C PRO A 150 12.60 -3.28 -10.06
N SER A 151 12.05 -4.49 -9.99
CA SER A 151 11.96 -5.24 -8.74
C SER A 151 13.35 -5.56 -8.19
N ASN A 152 13.50 -5.49 -6.86
CA ASN A 152 14.70 -5.93 -6.14
C ASN A 152 14.67 -7.44 -5.84
N ARG A 153 13.50 -8.08 -5.95
CA ARG A 153 13.35 -9.49 -5.70
C ARG A 153 14.09 -10.31 -6.77
N SER A 154 15.04 -11.14 -6.36
CA SER A 154 15.71 -12.10 -7.21
C SER A 154 14.92 -13.42 -7.28
N GLY A 155 15.18 -14.24 -8.32
CA GLY A 155 14.51 -15.50 -8.56
C GLY A 155 13.25 -15.35 -9.43
N GLU A 156 12.88 -16.44 -10.09
CA GLU A 156 11.68 -16.47 -10.92
C GLU A 156 10.43 -16.63 -10.05
N ALA A 157 9.38 -15.90 -10.39
CA ALA A 157 8.08 -16.10 -9.78
C ALA A 157 7.45 -17.43 -10.24
N PHE A 158 6.69 -18.11 -9.37
CA PHE A 158 6.07 -19.39 -9.74
C PHE A 158 5.15 -19.27 -10.96
N TRP A 159 4.49 -18.15 -11.16
CA TRP A 159 3.64 -17.93 -12.33
C TRP A 159 4.47 -17.76 -13.62
N THR A 160 5.70 -17.26 -13.56
CA THR A 160 6.62 -17.24 -14.69
C THR A 160 7.03 -18.66 -15.08
N ILE A 161 7.28 -19.51 -14.09
CA ILE A 161 7.56 -20.94 -14.31
C ILE A 161 6.34 -21.64 -14.92
N LEU A 162 5.13 -21.39 -14.39
CA LEU A 162 3.88 -21.93 -14.93
C LEU A 162 3.69 -21.52 -16.40
N ARG A 163 3.90 -20.23 -16.68
CA ARG A 163 3.84 -19.66 -18.03
C ARG A 163 4.80 -20.34 -18.99
N ALA A 164 6.05 -20.59 -18.58
CA ALA A 164 7.02 -21.31 -19.38
C ALA A 164 6.57 -22.74 -19.76
N HIS A 165 5.66 -23.32 -18.96
CA HIS A 165 5.06 -24.63 -19.21
C HIS A 165 3.66 -24.55 -19.86
N GLY A 166 3.21 -23.36 -20.27
CA GLY A 166 1.90 -23.14 -20.89
C GLY A 166 0.73 -23.32 -19.90
N VAL A 167 0.96 -23.13 -18.62
CA VAL A 167 -0.07 -23.16 -17.57
C VAL A 167 -0.44 -21.71 -17.19
N PRO A 168 -1.65 -21.25 -17.46
CA PRO A 168 -2.08 -19.90 -17.09
C PRO A 168 -2.17 -19.75 -15.58
N ALA A 169 -1.97 -18.52 -15.10
CA ALA A 169 -2.17 -18.16 -13.71
C ALA A 169 -2.83 -16.79 -13.60
N ASP A 170 -3.95 -16.72 -12.91
CA ASP A 170 -4.58 -15.46 -12.54
C ASP A 170 -4.08 -15.06 -11.16
N ILE A 171 -3.34 -13.96 -11.09
CA ILE A 171 -2.62 -13.50 -9.89
C ILE A 171 -3.22 -12.18 -9.43
N TRP A 172 -4.00 -12.21 -8.36
CA TRP A 172 -4.70 -11.04 -7.86
C TRP A 172 -4.08 -10.53 -6.56
N ARG A 173 -3.52 -9.30 -6.61
CA ARG A 173 -3.03 -8.52 -5.47
C ARG A 173 -1.88 -9.18 -4.67
N ILE A 174 -1.13 -10.13 -5.24
CA ILE A 174 -0.03 -10.74 -4.49
C ILE A 174 1.00 -9.68 -4.05
N PRO A 175 1.47 -9.70 -2.78
CA PRO A 175 2.51 -8.79 -2.31
C PRO A 175 3.81 -8.91 -3.12
N ALA A 176 4.58 -7.82 -3.17
CA ALA A 176 5.87 -7.75 -3.87
C ALA A 176 5.79 -8.05 -5.39
N ASN A 177 4.64 -7.85 -6.01
CA ASN A 177 4.43 -7.93 -7.46
C ASN A 177 4.23 -6.52 -8.06
N PHE A 178 5.12 -5.60 -7.74
CA PHE A 178 5.18 -4.29 -8.38
C PHE A 178 6.65 -3.98 -8.73
N PRO A 179 6.96 -3.62 -9.98
CA PRO A 179 6.09 -3.66 -11.17
C PRO A 179 5.55 -5.05 -11.49
N VAL A 180 4.34 -5.07 -12.08
CA VAL A 180 3.59 -6.32 -12.31
C VAL A 180 4.30 -7.20 -13.35
N GLU A 181 4.46 -8.49 -13.02
CA GLU A 181 5.00 -9.50 -13.94
C GLU A 181 3.88 -10.26 -14.67
N PRO A 182 4.06 -10.56 -15.96
CA PRO A 182 3.06 -11.28 -16.76
C PRO A 182 2.95 -12.78 -16.36
N SER A 183 1.72 -13.33 -16.45
CA SER A 183 1.38 -14.68 -15.95
C SER A 183 0.67 -15.61 -16.95
N GLU A 184 0.49 -15.25 -18.23
CA GLU A 184 -0.38 -15.91 -19.23
C GLU A 184 -1.88 -15.90 -18.90
N GLY A 185 -2.27 -15.42 -17.72
CA GLY A 185 -3.61 -15.08 -17.31
C GLY A 185 -3.73 -13.57 -17.13
N VAL A 186 -4.21 -13.17 -15.96
CA VAL A 186 -4.19 -11.78 -15.52
C VAL A 186 -3.36 -11.64 -14.26
N SER A 187 -2.58 -10.58 -14.14
CA SER A 187 -1.79 -10.28 -12.96
C SER A 187 -2.08 -8.87 -12.47
N PHE A 188 -2.38 -8.70 -11.18
CA PHE A 188 -2.57 -7.41 -10.52
C PHE A 188 -1.54 -7.21 -9.41
N SER A 189 -1.05 -5.99 -9.28
CA SER A 189 -0.18 -5.62 -8.15
C SER A 189 -0.96 -5.64 -6.83
N GLY A 190 -0.25 -5.82 -5.73
CA GLY A 190 -0.80 -5.86 -4.39
C GLY A 190 0.02 -5.04 -3.41
N MET A 191 0.21 -5.55 -2.18
CA MET A 191 1.05 -4.92 -1.16
C MET A 191 2.41 -4.51 -1.75
N MET A 192 2.91 -3.34 -1.36
CA MET A 192 4.09 -2.64 -1.88
C MET A 192 3.88 -1.91 -3.23
N THR A 193 2.65 -1.86 -3.76
CA THR A 193 2.31 -0.86 -4.78
C THR A 193 2.28 0.51 -4.12
N PRO A 194 3.07 1.49 -4.59
CA PRO A 194 3.13 2.80 -3.95
C PRO A 194 1.87 3.63 -4.19
N ALA A 195 1.66 4.63 -3.35
CA ALA A 195 0.79 5.74 -3.67
C ALA A 195 1.47 6.71 -4.65
N LEU A 196 0.69 7.60 -5.26
CA LEU A 196 1.20 8.55 -6.24
C LEU A 196 2.13 9.60 -5.63
N ASP A 197 1.89 9.96 -4.38
CA ASP A 197 2.60 11.02 -3.67
C ASP A 197 3.76 10.53 -2.79
N SER A 198 3.79 9.23 -2.46
CA SER A 198 4.86 8.63 -1.66
C SER A 198 4.86 7.10 -1.72
N ALA A 199 5.94 6.47 -1.26
CA ALA A 199 6.08 5.00 -1.30
C ALA A 199 5.05 4.24 -0.46
N TYR A 200 4.59 4.84 0.65
CA TYR A 200 3.65 4.20 1.60
C TYR A 200 2.31 4.93 1.71
N GLY A 201 2.14 6.03 0.97
CA GLY A 201 0.99 6.92 1.07
C GLY A 201 1.06 7.84 2.29
N GLU A 202 0.64 9.08 2.09
CA GLU A 202 0.46 10.06 3.16
C GLU A 202 -0.96 10.59 3.06
N CYS A 203 -1.75 10.46 4.14
CA CYS A 203 -3.06 11.08 4.17
C CYS A 203 -2.95 12.61 4.25
N SER A 204 -4.00 13.31 3.84
CA SER A 204 -4.15 14.72 4.08
C SER A 204 -5.31 14.95 5.05
N PHE A 205 -5.14 15.89 5.96
CA PHE A 205 -6.17 16.27 6.92
C PHE A 205 -6.47 17.76 6.81
N PHE A 206 -7.70 18.10 6.54
CA PHE A 206 -8.16 19.46 6.32
C PHE A 206 -9.03 19.89 7.50
N THR A 207 -8.66 21.00 8.17
CA THR A 207 -9.41 21.44 9.35
C THR A 207 -9.43 22.95 9.52
N THR A 208 -10.52 23.47 10.06
CA THR A 208 -10.63 24.85 10.56
C THR A 208 -10.15 24.98 12.01
N SER A 209 -9.94 23.88 12.73
CA SER A 209 -9.47 23.89 14.11
C SER A 209 -8.08 24.49 14.25
N THR A 210 -7.92 25.40 15.21
CA THR A 210 -6.62 26.02 15.54
C THR A 210 -5.86 25.29 16.65
N GLU A 211 -6.53 24.36 17.33
CA GLU A 211 -5.98 23.68 18.51
C GLU A 211 -5.23 22.40 18.17
N ARG A 212 -5.52 21.81 17.01
CA ARG A 212 -4.90 20.56 16.63
C ARG A 212 -3.42 20.75 16.27
N LYS A 213 -2.58 20.06 17.01
CA LYS A 213 -1.15 19.89 16.70
C LYS A 213 -0.96 18.51 16.12
N THR A 214 -0.46 18.44 14.89
CA THR A 214 -0.06 17.19 14.29
C THR A 214 1.36 16.86 14.68
N GLU A 215 1.58 15.70 15.24
CA GLU A 215 2.90 15.24 15.70
C GLU A 215 3.47 14.12 14.79
N LEU A 216 2.75 13.71 13.74
CA LEU A 216 3.14 12.58 12.93
C LEU A 216 3.84 12.97 11.62
N ARG A 217 4.84 12.13 11.28
CA ARG A 217 5.73 12.30 10.11
C ARG A 217 5.03 12.03 8.76
N TYR A 218 3.88 11.33 8.77
CA TYR A 218 3.19 10.83 7.58
C TYR A 218 1.84 11.47 7.35
N GLU A 219 1.65 12.65 7.88
CA GLU A 219 0.39 13.39 7.85
C GLU A 219 0.64 14.81 7.36
N LYS A 220 -0.21 15.28 6.47
CA LYS A 220 -0.27 16.68 6.03
C LYS A 220 -1.53 17.30 6.59
N THR A 221 -1.40 18.20 7.55
CA THR A 221 -2.52 18.98 8.03
C THR A 221 -2.55 20.32 7.33
N GLU A 222 -3.63 20.56 6.60
CA GLU A 222 -3.93 21.82 5.92
C GLU A 222 -4.97 22.59 6.71
N LYS A 223 -4.62 23.81 7.15
CA LYS A 223 -5.56 24.70 7.81
C LYS A 223 -6.46 25.35 6.80
N LEU A 224 -7.75 25.26 7.06
CA LEU A 224 -8.78 25.82 6.21
C LEU A 224 -9.24 27.16 6.70
N GLU A 225 -9.48 28.08 5.77
CA GLU A 225 -10.18 29.34 6.00
C GLU A 225 -11.46 29.33 5.15
N GLU A 226 -12.60 29.46 5.83
CA GLU A 226 -13.89 29.53 5.18
C GLU A 226 -14.28 30.98 4.96
N PHE A 227 -14.72 31.29 3.75
CA PHE A 227 -15.25 32.59 3.39
C PHE A 227 -16.59 32.41 2.65
N ASP A 228 -17.68 32.89 3.26
CA ASP A 228 -19.03 32.83 2.71
C ASP A 228 -19.45 31.41 2.24
N GLY A 229 -19.20 30.41 3.08
CA GLY A 229 -19.50 28.99 2.80
C GLY A 229 -18.59 28.32 1.76
N ALA A 230 -17.57 29.02 1.26
CA ALA A 230 -16.59 28.48 0.34
C ALA A 230 -15.21 28.40 0.98
N ILE A 231 -14.48 27.33 0.68
CA ILE A 231 -13.11 27.09 1.09
C ILE A 231 -12.28 26.81 -0.17
N TYR A 232 -11.17 27.54 -0.30
CA TYR A 232 -10.19 27.32 -1.34
C TYR A 232 -8.90 26.79 -0.71
N THR A 233 -8.45 25.64 -1.16
CA THR A 233 -7.24 25.01 -0.64
C THR A 233 -6.51 24.25 -1.72
N THR A 234 -5.44 23.55 -1.35
CA THR A 234 -4.67 22.69 -2.27
C THR A 234 -4.46 21.33 -1.63
N ILE A 235 -4.33 20.31 -2.46
CA ILE A 235 -3.82 19.01 -2.03
C ILE A 235 -2.45 18.81 -2.68
N LYS A 236 -1.49 18.35 -1.87
CA LYS A 236 -0.14 18.04 -2.32
C LYS A 236 -0.16 16.72 -3.09
N GLY A 237 0.27 16.75 -4.32
CA GLY A 237 0.34 15.62 -5.23
C GLY A 237 1.75 15.05 -5.39
N PRO A 238 2.00 14.36 -6.51
CA PRO A 238 3.26 13.67 -6.80
C PRO A 238 4.44 14.63 -6.95
N SER A 239 5.64 14.08 -6.75
CA SER A 239 6.87 14.76 -7.12
C SER A 239 6.97 14.92 -8.63
N ASN A 240 7.25 16.12 -9.10
CA ASN A 240 7.44 16.38 -10.52
C ASN A 240 8.87 16.05 -10.94
N LEU A 241 9.07 14.86 -11.47
CA LEU A 241 10.38 14.39 -11.93
C LEU A 241 10.89 15.13 -13.17
N PHE A 242 10.04 15.92 -13.84
CA PHE A 242 10.43 16.78 -14.97
C PHE A 242 10.97 18.15 -14.54
N LYS A 243 11.00 18.45 -13.25
CA LYS A 243 11.53 19.70 -12.70
C LYS A 243 12.77 19.46 -11.86
N GLU A 244 13.72 20.41 -11.91
CA GLU A 244 14.87 20.42 -11.03
C GLU A 244 14.44 20.42 -9.55
N GLY A 245 15.09 19.59 -8.74
CA GLY A 245 14.75 19.44 -7.32
C GLY A 245 13.48 18.62 -7.05
N ASN A 246 12.83 18.10 -8.08
CA ASN A 246 11.62 17.25 -7.99
C ASN A 246 10.55 17.83 -7.04
N PRO A 247 10.11 19.10 -7.19
CA PRO A 247 9.09 19.68 -6.32
C PRO A 247 7.79 18.90 -6.44
N SER A 248 7.05 18.76 -5.33
CA SER A 248 5.70 18.18 -5.41
C SER A 248 4.76 19.15 -6.12
N GLU A 249 3.96 18.61 -7.02
CA GLU A 249 2.86 19.36 -7.63
C GLU A 249 1.72 19.55 -6.61
N GLN A 250 0.93 20.58 -6.84
CA GLN A 250 -0.24 20.88 -6.03
C GLN A 250 -1.45 21.02 -6.94
N LEU A 251 -2.56 20.46 -6.51
CA LEU A 251 -3.84 20.64 -7.15
C LEU A 251 -4.71 21.54 -6.27
N ALA A 252 -5.14 22.68 -6.83
CA ALA A 252 -6.14 23.50 -6.18
C ALA A 252 -7.47 22.75 -6.13
N PHE A 253 -8.17 22.81 -5.01
CA PHE A 253 -9.53 22.32 -4.93
C PHE A 253 -10.40 23.23 -4.08
N LYS A 254 -11.70 23.12 -4.30
CA LYS A 254 -12.69 23.97 -3.70
C LYS A 254 -13.73 23.14 -2.98
N MET A 255 -14.10 23.58 -1.80
CA MET A 255 -15.19 23.01 -1.02
C MET A 255 -16.30 24.04 -0.82
N TYR A 256 -17.53 23.57 -0.82
CA TYR A 256 -18.69 24.34 -0.38
C TYR A 256 -19.30 23.66 0.83
N VAL A 257 -19.54 24.44 1.88
CA VAL A 257 -20.12 23.98 3.14
C VAL A 257 -21.56 24.45 3.23
N ASP A 258 -22.49 23.51 3.24
CA ASP A 258 -23.91 23.75 3.48
C ASP A 258 -24.30 23.26 4.89
N ARG A 259 -24.38 24.19 5.83
CA ARG A 259 -24.73 23.87 7.22
C ARG A 259 -26.22 23.59 7.44
N GLU A 260 -27.09 24.00 6.51
CA GLU A 260 -28.52 23.66 6.60
C GLU A 260 -28.77 22.23 6.15
N ALA A 261 -28.06 21.78 5.09
CA ALA A 261 -28.11 20.41 4.59
C ALA A 261 -27.18 19.47 5.36
N ASP A 262 -26.35 19.98 6.27
CA ASP A 262 -25.28 19.26 6.97
C ASP A 262 -24.38 18.51 5.98
N ALA A 263 -23.86 19.22 4.97
CA ALA A 263 -23.11 18.62 3.88
C ALA A 263 -21.94 19.49 3.39
N VAL A 264 -20.94 18.83 2.84
CA VAL A 264 -19.81 19.46 2.12
C VAL A 264 -19.73 18.90 0.71
N VAL A 265 -19.56 19.79 -0.28
CA VAL A 265 -19.26 19.41 -1.66
C VAL A 265 -17.80 19.71 -1.94
N ILE A 266 -17.06 18.74 -2.48
CA ILE A 266 -15.63 18.86 -2.80
C ILE A 266 -15.46 18.71 -4.31
N TYR A 267 -14.75 19.67 -4.94
CA TYR A 267 -14.39 19.67 -6.36
C TYR A 267 -12.87 19.56 -6.50
N ALA A 268 -12.40 18.63 -7.34
CA ALA A 268 -11.01 18.55 -7.74
C ALA A 268 -10.71 19.56 -8.87
N GLY A 269 -9.95 20.60 -8.56
CA GLY A 269 -9.67 21.71 -9.47
C GLY A 269 -10.68 22.84 -9.40
N ASP A 270 -10.76 23.65 -10.47
CA ASP A 270 -11.73 24.73 -10.55
C ASP A 270 -13.13 24.16 -10.85
N PRO A 271 -14.16 24.52 -10.09
CA PRO A 271 -15.54 24.06 -10.36
C PRO A 271 -16.07 24.39 -11.75
N GLU A 272 -15.52 25.44 -12.41
CA GLU A 272 -15.89 25.77 -13.78
C GLU A 272 -15.31 24.78 -14.79
N ASP A 273 -14.16 24.17 -14.47
CA ASP A 273 -13.44 23.21 -15.34
C ASP A 273 -13.65 21.74 -14.88
N SER A 274 -14.06 21.53 -13.62
CA SER A 274 -14.15 20.20 -13.03
C SER A 274 -15.55 19.60 -13.20
N VAL A 275 -15.59 18.41 -13.76
CA VAL A 275 -16.81 17.61 -13.90
C VAL A 275 -17.03 16.72 -12.66
N GLU A 276 -15.95 16.30 -11.98
CA GLU A 276 -16.02 15.38 -10.85
C GLU A 276 -16.13 16.13 -9.52
N LYS A 277 -17.05 15.66 -8.71
CA LYS A 277 -17.27 16.16 -7.33
C LYS A 277 -17.77 15.06 -6.45
N VAL A 278 -17.55 15.22 -5.15
CA VAL A 278 -18.16 14.38 -4.11
C VAL A 278 -18.97 15.24 -3.16
N VAL A 279 -20.04 14.66 -2.63
CA VAL A 279 -20.92 15.28 -1.62
C VAL A 279 -20.91 14.38 -0.41
N LEU A 280 -20.64 14.94 0.76
CA LEU A 280 -20.47 14.19 2.00
C LEU A 280 -21.27 14.84 3.14
N ARG A 281 -21.84 13.99 4.00
CA ARG A 281 -22.31 14.33 5.34
C ARG A 281 -21.34 13.84 6.40
N PRO A 282 -21.38 14.39 7.61
CA PRO A 282 -20.58 13.87 8.72
C PRO A 282 -20.77 12.36 8.91
N GLY A 283 -19.65 11.64 8.98
CA GLY A 283 -19.62 10.18 9.10
C GLY A 283 -19.64 9.41 7.77
N GLU A 284 -19.62 10.10 6.62
CA GLU A 284 -19.65 9.46 5.30
C GLU A 284 -18.29 9.41 4.62
N TRP A 285 -17.99 8.26 3.97
CA TRP A 285 -16.89 8.07 3.01
C TRP A 285 -17.36 8.38 1.61
N SER A 286 -16.54 9.08 0.82
CA SER A 286 -16.82 9.34 -0.59
C SER A 286 -16.51 8.14 -1.48
N ASP A 287 -17.03 8.16 -2.71
CA ASP A 287 -16.39 7.49 -3.82
C ASP A 287 -15.04 8.15 -4.15
N PHE A 288 -14.25 7.50 -5.03
CA PHE A 288 -13.00 8.09 -5.46
C PHE A 288 -13.21 9.32 -6.33
N LEU A 289 -12.56 10.42 -5.95
CA LEU A 289 -12.45 11.64 -6.73
C LEU A 289 -11.14 11.59 -7.52
N ARG A 290 -11.22 11.76 -8.84
CA ARG A 290 -10.05 11.83 -9.71
C ARG A 290 -9.40 13.21 -9.63
N MET A 291 -8.08 13.22 -9.65
CA MET A 291 -7.21 14.39 -9.55
C MET A 291 -6.16 14.37 -10.64
N ASP A 292 -6.11 15.42 -11.45
CA ASP A 292 -5.19 15.54 -12.58
C ASP A 292 -4.08 16.57 -12.29
N PHE A 293 -2.85 16.09 -12.10
CA PHE A 293 -1.67 16.91 -11.82
C PHE A 293 -0.91 17.23 -13.11
N LYS A 294 -0.81 18.52 -13.46
CA LYS A 294 -0.14 18.99 -14.66
C LYS A 294 1.37 19.09 -14.43
N LEU A 295 2.15 18.11 -14.90
CA LEU A 295 3.60 18.04 -14.72
C LEU A 295 4.37 18.97 -15.66
N LEU A 296 3.85 19.20 -16.87
CA LEU A 296 4.42 20.10 -17.87
C LEU A 296 3.44 21.21 -18.24
N PRO A 297 3.95 22.38 -18.72
CA PRO A 297 3.11 23.48 -19.17
C PRO A 297 2.08 23.06 -20.21
N LEU A 298 0.94 23.74 -20.23
CA LEU A 298 -0.16 23.53 -21.17
C LEU A 298 -0.78 22.12 -21.11
N GLY A 299 -0.54 21.38 -20.02
CA GLY A 299 -1.04 20.01 -19.88
C GLY A 299 -0.40 19.01 -20.85
N LEU A 300 0.81 19.29 -21.37
CA LEU A 300 1.54 18.35 -22.24
C LEU A 300 1.84 17.02 -21.57
N MET A 301 1.93 17.00 -20.23
CA MET A 301 2.02 15.79 -19.43
C MET A 301 1.16 16.00 -18.19
N THR A 302 0.23 15.08 -17.98
CA THR A 302 -0.65 15.05 -16.81
C THR A 302 -0.53 13.68 -16.16
N MET A 303 -0.51 13.65 -14.83
CA MET A 303 -0.52 12.44 -14.03
C MET A 303 -1.83 12.40 -13.26
N SER A 304 -2.60 11.34 -13.43
CA SER A 304 -3.89 11.19 -12.79
C SER A 304 -3.77 10.31 -11.55
N GLY A 305 -4.40 10.73 -10.48
CA GLY A 305 -4.56 9.98 -9.25
C GLY A 305 -6.00 9.98 -8.78
N ILE A 306 -6.30 9.12 -7.81
CA ILE A 306 -7.61 9.02 -7.17
C ILE A 306 -7.46 9.08 -5.66
N CYS A 307 -8.45 9.69 -4.99
CA CYS A 307 -8.47 9.87 -3.55
C CYS A 307 -9.90 9.72 -3.01
N ARG A 308 -10.06 9.13 -1.83
CA ARG A 308 -11.32 9.12 -1.07
C ARG A 308 -11.27 10.14 0.05
N PHE A 309 -12.42 10.72 0.36
CA PHE A 309 -12.59 11.65 1.45
C PHE A 309 -13.53 11.07 2.51
N TYR A 310 -13.30 11.46 3.74
CA TYR A 310 -14.20 11.20 4.86
C TYR A 310 -14.47 12.50 5.61
N LEU A 311 -15.74 12.86 5.73
CA LEU A 311 -16.15 14.04 6.47
C LEU A 311 -16.42 13.65 7.92
N ARG A 312 -15.53 14.08 8.83
CA ARG A 312 -15.66 13.83 10.26
C ARG A 312 -16.68 14.74 10.91
N SER A 313 -16.59 16.05 10.65
CA SER A 313 -17.46 17.06 11.23
C SER A 313 -17.56 18.31 10.36
N ILE A 314 -18.63 19.09 10.60
CA ILE A 314 -18.82 20.45 10.07
C ILE A 314 -18.84 21.47 11.20
N SER A 315 -19.19 21.05 12.42
CA SER A 315 -19.32 21.90 13.61
C SER A 315 -18.78 21.19 14.86
N PRO A 316 -18.04 21.86 15.78
CA PRO A 316 -17.68 23.29 15.71
C PRO A 316 -16.65 23.60 14.62
N ASP A 317 -15.80 22.64 14.28
CA ASP A 317 -14.78 22.73 13.25
C ASP A 317 -15.11 21.81 12.07
N ILE A 318 -14.70 22.23 10.88
CA ILE A 318 -14.69 21.36 9.72
C ILE A 318 -13.48 20.45 9.85
N GLU A 319 -13.70 19.15 9.74
CA GLU A 319 -12.66 18.13 9.75
C GLU A 319 -12.89 17.14 8.61
N ILE A 320 -11.94 17.08 7.66
CA ILE A 320 -12.01 16.22 6.49
C ILE A 320 -10.71 15.45 6.38
N TYR A 321 -10.81 14.14 6.37
CA TYR A 321 -9.74 13.24 6.00
C TYR A 321 -9.73 13.01 4.49
N ALA A 322 -8.55 12.95 3.88
CA ALA A 322 -8.35 12.50 2.50
C ALA A 322 -7.30 11.39 2.49
N SER A 323 -7.63 10.27 1.85
CA SER A 323 -6.71 9.14 1.73
C SER A 323 -5.43 9.54 0.98
N ALA A 324 -4.40 8.70 1.04
CA ALA A 324 -3.28 8.79 0.11
C ALA A 324 -3.79 8.81 -1.34
N ILE A 325 -3.09 9.53 -2.21
CA ILE A 325 -3.45 9.63 -3.63
C ILE A 325 -2.96 8.36 -4.33
N ASN A 326 -3.88 7.50 -4.71
CA ASN A 326 -3.62 6.28 -5.44
C ASN A 326 -3.39 6.55 -6.93
N PHE A 327 -2.76 5.60 -7.64
CA PHE A 327 -2.77 5.64 -9.10
C PHE A 327 -4.20 5.54 -9.62
N ASP A 328 -4.54 6.30 -10.65
CA ASP A 328 -5.82 6.12 -11.34
C ASP A 328 -5.78 4.79 -12.12
N PRO A 329 -6.60 3.77 -11.75
CA PRO A 329 -6.56 2.48 -12.41
C PRO A 329 -7.06 2.51 -13.86
N GLU A 330 -7.75 3.58 -14.28
CA GLU A 330 -8.14 3.78 -15.69
C GLU A 330 -6.94 4.24 -16.55
N ALA A 331 -5.96 4.93 -15.94
CA ALA A 331 -4.78 5.46 -16.63
C ALA A 331 -3.56 5.48 -15.68
N PRO A 332 -3.12 4.33 -15.18
CA PRO A 332 -2.09 4.28 -14.16
C PRO A 332 -0.74 4.76 -14.69
N VAL A 333 -0.02 5.54 -13.87
CA VAL A 333 1.31 6.08 -14.21
C VAL A 333 2.37 4.98 -14.36
N ALA A 334 2.17 3.88 -13.69
CA ALA A 334 2.94 2.65 -13.86
C ALA A 334 1.97 1.46 -13.91
N PRO A 335 2.28 0.38 -14.63
CA PRO A 335 1.38 -0.76 -14.76
C PRO A 335 1.03 -1.36 -13.39
N VAL A 336 -0.26 -1.41 -13.07
CA VAL A 336 -0.82 -2.09 -11.88
C VAL A 336 -1.48 -3.41 -12.26
N SER A 337 -1.58 -3.68 -13.55
CA SER A 337 -2.08 -4.95 -14.10
C SER A 337 -1.30 -5.37 -15.35
N GLU A 338 -1.34 -6.66 -15.63
CA GLU A 338 -0.88 -7.26 -16.89
C GLU A 338 -1.92 -8.31 -17.34
N PRO A 339 -2.56 -8.13 -18.49
CA PRO A 339 -2.39 -7.02 -19.46
C PRO A 339 -2.67 -5.64 -18.86
N ALA A 340 -2.07 -4.61 -19.47
CA ALA A 340 -2.12 -3.24 -18.93
C ALA A 340 -3.52 -2.62 -18.93
N ASP A 341 -4.43 -3.09 -19.79
CA ASP A 341 -5.84 -2.67 -19.89
C ASP A 341 -6.76 -3.39 -18.88
N ALA A 342 -6.30 -4.46 -18.23
CA ALA A 342 -7.10 -5.22 -17.28
C ALA A 342 -7.56 -4.37 -16.08
N SER A 343 -6.75 -3.38 -15.66
CA SER A 343 -7.14 -2.46 -14.58
C SER A 343 -8.32 -1.57 -14.97
N ALA A 344 -8.34 -1.04 -16.20
CA ALA A 344 -9.46 -0.26 -16.71
C ALA A 344 -10.71 -1.13 -16.96
N GLU A 345 -10.54 -2.39 -17.41
CA GLU A 345 -11.64 -3.35 -17.51
C GLU A 345 -12.29 -3.63 -16.14
N LEU A 346 -11.46 -3.76 -15.09
CA LEU A 346 -11.94 -3.94 -13.72
C LEU A 346 -12.75 -2.71 -13.26
N VAL A 347 -12.23 -1.49 -13.49
CA VAL A 347 -12.95 -0.25 -13.16
C VAL A 347 -14.33 -0.20 -13.82
N ALA A 348 -14.44 -0.63 -15.06
CA ALA A 348 -15.73 -0.66 -15.77
C ALA A 348 -16.77 -1.61 -15.14
N LYS A 349 -16.34 -2.51 -14.25
CA LYS A 349 -17.20 -3.49 -13.57
C LYS A 349 -17.50 -3.16 -12.12
N ILE A 350 -16.47 -2.78 -11.36
CA ILE A 350 -16.60 -2.54 -9.91
C ILE A 350 -16.46 -1.06 -9.52
N GLY A 351 -16.17 -0.16 -10.46
CA GLY A 351 -15.77 1.21 -10.16
C GLY A 351 -14.28 1.33 -9.85
N ARG A 352 -13.83 2.56 -9.51
CA ARG A 352 -12.46 2.82 -9.08
C ARG A 352 -12.17 2.13 -7.76
N TYR A 353 -10.95 1.64 -7.59
CA TYR A 353 -10.51 0.86 -6.43
C TYR A 353 -9.13 1.32 -5.96
N TYR A 354 -8.75 0.98 -4.72
CA TYR A 354 -7.42 1.26 -4.21
C TYR A 354 -6.36 0.48 -4.98
N THR A 355 -5.48 1.19 -5.68
CA THR A 355 -4.30 0.60 -6.32
C THR A 355 -3.12 0.47 -5.37
N GLN A 356 -3.11 1.25 -4.29
CA GLN A 356 -2.16 1.10 -3.21
C GLN A 356 -2.38 -0.24 -2.50
N GLY A 357 -1.29 -0.98 -2.28
CA GLY A 357 -1.39 -2.32 -1.74
C GLY A 357 -1.66 -2.41 -0.23
N MET A 358 -1.64 -1.27 0.48
CA MET A 358 -1.97 -1.15 1.92
C MET A 358 -2.91 0.05 2.05
N ALA A 359 -4.19 -0.21 1.83
CA ALA A 359 -5.20 0.85 1.71
C ALA A 359 -5.74 1.33 3.07
N GLU A 360 -5.68 0.48 4.09
CA GLU A 360 -6.11 0.80 5.45
C GLU A 360 -5.10 1.74 6.12
N ASP A 361 -5.54 2.95 6.46
CA ASP A 361 -4.65 4.01 6.92
C ASP A 361 -4.34 3.92 8.42
N VAL A 362 -3.42 3.01 8.76
CA VAL A 362 -2.93 2.83 10.13
C VAL A 362 -2.23 4.09 10.68
N ASN A 363 -1.69 4.94 9.81
CA ASN A 363 -1.04 6.19 10.23
C ASN A 363 -2.08 7.24 10.63
N ALA A 364 -3.18 7.36 9.89
CA ALA A 364 -4.30 8.24 10.26
C ALA A 364 -4.89 7.84 11.61
N LEU A 365 -5.04 6.53 11.88
CA LEU A 365 -5.49 6.05 13.19
C LEU A 365 -4.47 6.36 14.29
N LYS A 366 -3.19 6.05 14.10
CA LYS A 366 -2.13 6.36 15.07
C LYS A 366 -1.99 7.85 15.36
N GLY A 367 -2.26 8.69 14.36
CA GLY A 367 -2.28 10.15 14.46
C GLY A 367 -3.55 10.73 15.11
N GLY A 368 -4.55 9.89 15.34
CA GLY A 368 -5.84 10.36 15.83
C GLY A 368 -6.60 11.21 14.82
N ILE A 369 -6.26 11.11 13.53
CA ILE A 369 -7.04 11.68 12.43
C ILE A 369 -8.32 10.89 12.27
N LEU A 370 -8.21 9.55 12.29
CA LEU A 370 -9.33 8.64 12.39
C LEU A 370 -9.39 8.07 13.82
N ASP A 371 -10.58 7.87 14.35
CA ASP A 371 -10.76 7.04 15.53
C ASP A 371 -10.92 5.56 15.14
N ASP A 372 -11.02 4.68 16.15
CA ASP A 372 -11.13 3.23 15.92
C ASP A 372 -12.36 2.86 15.07
N GLY A 373 -13.48 3.53 15.28
CA GLY A 373 -14.71 3.30 14.52
C GLY A 373 -14.60 3.78 13.07
N GLU A 374 -14.03 4.95 12.86
CA GLU A 374 -13.79 5.55 11.55
C GLU A 374 -12.78 4.73 10.72
N PHE A 375 -11.73 4.23 11.38
CA PHE A 375 -10.79 3.30 10.76
C PHE A 375 -11.47 1.99 10.36
N MET A 376 -12.30 1.40 11.22
CA MET A 376 -13.03 0.17 10.90
C MET A 376 -14.08 0.36 9.81
N GLN A 377 -14.64 1.57 9.66
CA GLN A 377 -15.46 1.90 8.49
C GLN A 377 -14.63 1.88 7.20
N GLN A 378 -13.40 2.44 7.21
CA GLN A 378 -12.48 2.36 6.07
C GLN A 378 -12.16 0.91 5.71
N VAL A 379 -11.82 0.09 6.71
CA VAL A 379 -11.58 -1.35 6.51
C VAL A 379 -12.80 -2.03 5.87
N THR A 380 -14.00 -1.64 6.27
CA THR A 380 -15.24 -2.22 5.70
C THR A 380 -15.46 -1.80 4.25
N VAL A 381 -15.17 -0.54 3.91
CA VAL A 381 -15.20 -0.06 2.50
C VAL A 381 -14.20 -0.85 1.65
N ASN A 382 -12.97 -1.04 2.15
CA ASN A 382 -11.93 -1.81 1.46
C ASN A 382 -12.31 -3.28 1.32
N HIS A 383 -12.95 -3.86 2.34
CA HIS A 383 -13.44 -5.25 2.30
C HIS A 383 -14.48 -5.45 1.18
N HIS A 384 -15.48 -4.56 1.08
CA HIS A 384 -16.48 -4.64 0.02
C HIS A 384 -15.84 -4.56 -1.37
N GLU A 385 -14.91 -3.62 -1.57
CA GLU A 385 -14.14 -3.47 -2.80
C GLU A 385 -13.32 -4.73 -3.11
N THR A 386 -12.70 -5.34 -2.11
CA THR A 386 -11.95 -6.59 -2.24
C THR A 386 -12.86 -7.76 -2.62
N MET A 387 -14.08 -7.84 -2.06
CA MET A 387 -15.05 -8.87 -2.40
C MET A 387 -15.62 -8.69 -3.80
N ASP A 388 -15.91 -7.45 -4.23
CA ASP A 388 -16.34 -7.16 -5.61
C ASP A 388 -15.25 -7.55 -6.63
N MET A 389 -13.97 -7.29 -6.27
CA MET A 389 -12.83 -7.71 -7.07
C MET A 389 -12.70 -9.25 -7.12
N LEU A 390 -12.92 -9.94 -6.01
CA LEU A 390 -12.93 -11.40 -5.96
C LEU A 390 -14.03 -11.99 -6.85
N ASP A 391 -15.26 -11.45 -6.76
CA ASP A 391 -16.39 -11.91 -7.58
C ASP A 391 -16.08 -11.70 -9.08
N TYR A 392 -15.52 -10.55 -9.46
CA TYR A 392 -15.09 -10.32 -10.85
C TYR A 392 -13.98 -11.30 -11.27
N ALA A 393 -12.98 -11.51 -10.41
CA ALA A 393 -11.85 -12.40 -10.69
C ALA A 393 -12.29 -13.85 -10.88
N LEU A 394 -13.18 -14.35 -10.02
CA LEU A 394 -13.73 -15.69 -10.12
C LEU A 394 -14.58 -15.88 -11.39
N ASN A 395 -15.44 -14.91 -11.71
CA ASN A 395 -16.23 -14.94 -12.94
C ASN A 395 -15.32 -15.01 -14.18
N ARG A 396 -14.28 -14.17 -14.24
CA ARG A 396 -13.28 -14.19 -15.32
C ARG A 396 -12.57 -15.54 -15.42
N TYR A 397 -12.14 -16.11 -14.29
CA TYR A 397 -11.49 -17.40 -14.25
C TYR A 397 -12.41 -18.54 -14.75
N VAL A 398 -13.69 -18.48 -14.40
CA VAL A 398 -14.71 -19.43 -14.88
C VAL A 398 -14.94 -19.28 -16.39
N GLU A 399 -15.10 -18.05 -16.89
CA GLU A 399 -15.27 -17.74 -18.32
C GLU A 399 -14.07 -18.21 -19.16
N ASN A 400 -12.87 -18.14 -18.61
CA ASN A 400 -11.63 -18.65 -19.22
C ASN A 400 -11.45 -20.18 -19.09
N GLY A 401 -12.46 -20.89 -18.63
CA GLY A 401 -12.50 -22.36 -18.60
C GLY A 401 -11.85 -22.99 -17.38
N LYS A 402 -11.64 -22.26 -16.29
CA LYS A 402 -11.08 -22.74 -15.01
C LYS A 402 -9.75 -23.47 -15.21
N GLN A 403 -8.79 -22.87 -15.91
CA GLN A 403 -7.53 -23.50 -16.23
C GLN A 403 -6.37 -22.92 -15.41
N GLY A 404 -5.52 -23.82 -14.89
CA GLY A 404 -4.32 -23.43 -14.19
C GLY A 404 -4.53 -22.93 -12.77
N LEU A 405 -3.79 -21.91 -12.38
CA LEU A 405 -3.78 -21.39 -11.02
C LEU A 405 -4.61 -20.12 -10.91
N PHE A 406 -5.40 -20.01 -9.85
CA PHE A 406 -6.03 -18.79 -9.38
C PHE A 406 -5.47 -18.45 -8.01
N PHE A 407 -4.84 -17.28 -7.86
CA PHE A 407 -4.35 -16.73 -6.59
C PHE A 407 -5.08 -15.43 -6.27
N PHE A 408 -5.58 -15.28 -5.04
CA PHE A 408 -6.19 -14.05 -4.56
C PHE A 408 -5.73 -13.73 -3.14
N TYR A 409 -5.39 -12.45 -2.87
CA TYR A 409 -4.81 -12.00 -1.61
C TYR A 409 -5.75 -11.09 -0.82
N PHE A 410 -5.76 -11.29 0.51
CA PHE A 410 -6.45 -10.47 1.51
C PHE A 410 -5.48 -9.90 2.53
N SER A 411 -5.54 -8.58 2.78
CA SER A 411 -4.64 -7.86 3.71
C SER A 411 -5.27 -7.55 5.07
N GLU A 412 -6.58 -7.65 5.18
CA GLU A 412 -7.37 -7.00 6.23
C GLU A 412 -7.10 -7.55 7.64
N ILE A 413 -6.86 -8.85 7.79
CA ILE A 413 -6.59 -9.47 9.10
C ILE A 413 -5.31 -8.89 9.69
N ASP A 414 -4.24 -8.78 8.91
CA ASP A 414 -2.97 -8.25 9.38
C ASP A 414 -3.11 -6.81 9.87
N LEU A 415 -3.60 -5.92 9.01
CA LEU A 415 -3.71 -4.50 9.32
C LEU A 415 -4.66 -4.22 10.49
N CYS A 416 -5.78 -4.96 10.57
CA CYS A 416 -6.69 -4.86 11.72
C CYS A 416 -6.06 -5.40 13.00
N SER A 417 -5.37 -6.52 12.95
CA SER A 417 -4.72 -7.10 14.12
C SER A 417 -3.67 -6.16 14.70
N HIS A 418 -2.87 -5.50 13.86
CA HIS A 418 -1.91 -4.48 14.31
C HIS A 418 -2.56 -3.34 15.11
N MET A 419 -3.78 -2.95 14.77
CA MET A 419 -4.44 -1.78 15.36
C MET A 419 -5.43 -2.14 16.46
N MET A 420 -6.19 -3.24 16.30
CA MET A 420 -7.33 -3.58 17.14
C MET A 420 -7.02 -4.58 18.24
N TRP A 421 -5.85 -5.22 18.25
CA TRP A 421 -5.43 -6.19 19.28
C TRP A 421 -5.61 -5.67 20.71
N ARG A 422 -5.33 -4.39 20.91
CA ARG A 422 -5.47 -3.70 22.21
C ARG A 422 -6.88 -3.75 22.80
N HIS A 423 -7.90 -3.95 21.98
CA HIS A 423 -9.28 -3.99 22.45
C HIS A 423 -9.69 -5.39 22.95
N GLY A 424 -9.21 -6.45 22.31
CA GLY A 424 -9.47 -7.84 22.69
C GLY A 424 -8.59 -8.33 23.82
N ASP A 425 -7.32 -7.89 23.88
CA ASP A 425 -6.35 -8.35 24.90
C ASP A 425 -6.33 -7.44 26.14
N SER A 426 -6.97 -7.88 27.20
CA SER A 426 -6.99 -7.16 28.49
C SER A 426 -5.62 -6.96 29.14
N LYS A 427 -4.58 -7.67 28.69
CA LYS A 427 -3.19 -7.52 29.16
C LYS A 427 -2.40 -6.52 28.35
N HIS A 428 -2.95 -6.06 27.23
CA HIS A 428 -2.28 -5.08 26.38
C HIS A 428 -2.09 -3.75 27.13
N PRO A 429 -0.89 -3.11 27.09
CA PRO A 429 -0.62 -1.86 27.82
C PRO A 429 -1.55 -0.69 27.49
N ALA A 430 -2.10 -0.65 26.27
CA ALA A 430 -3.04 0.35 25.80
C ALA A 430 -4.50 -0.14 25.82
N HIS A 431 -4.82 -1.21 26.57
CA HIS A 431 -6.20 -1.67 26.70
C HIS A 431 -7.04 -0.66 27.47
N ASP A 432 -8.20 -0.32 26.91
CA ASP A 432 -9.22 0.53 27.54
C ASP A 432 -10.56 -0.21 27.54
N ILE A 433 -11.03 -0.55 28.72
CA ILE A 433 -12.27 -1.34 28.93
C ILE A 433 -13.49 -0.61 28.33
N ALA A 434 -13.53 0.73 28.43
CA ALA A 434 -14.66 1.50 27.93
C ALA A 434 -14.67 1.55 26.40
N LEU A 435 -13.51 1.67 25.77
CA LEU A 435 -13.37 1.56 24.32
C LEU A 435 -13.67 0.15 23.84
N ALA A 436 -13.10 -0.88 24.47
CA ALA A 436 -13.32 -2.28 24.13
C ALA A 436 -14.81 -2.67 24.13
N ALA A 437 -15.59 -2.06 25.02
CA ALA A 437 -17.03 -2.30 25.15
C ALA A 437 -17.90 -1.52 24.17
N LYS A 438 -17.33 -0.57 23.39
CA LYS A 438 -18.10 0.17 22.37
C LYS A 438 -18.67 -0.77 21.31
N SER A 439 -19.86 -0.41 20.82
CA SER A 439 -20.54 -1.15 19.76
C SER A 439 -19.75 -1.14 18.45
N ALA A 440 -19.65 -2.29 17.83
CA ALA A 440 -19.06 -2.53 16.51
C ALA A 440 -20.12 -2.76 15.42
N VAL A 441 -21.41 -2.65 15.74
CA VAL A 441 -22.52 -2.96 14.84
C VAL A 441 -22.49 -2.14 13.55
N SER A 442 -21.99 -0.91 13.59
CA SER A 442 -21.96 0.00 12.44
C SER A 442 -21.10 -0.50 11.27
N TRP A 443 -20.10 -1.34 11.55
CA TRP A 443 -19.24 -1.92 10.49
C TRP A 443 -19.31 -3.45 10.42
N THR A 444 -19.70 -4.14 11.50
CA THR A 444 -19.85 -5.61 11.49
C THR A 444 -21.21 -6.05 10.98
N GLY A 445 -22.23 -5.19 11.08
CA GLY A 445 -23.63 -5.58 10.90
C GLY A 445 -24.14 -6.61 11.91
N ARG A 446 -23.31 -7.01 12.88
CA ARG A 446 -23.61 -8.03 13.88
C ARG A 446 -24.15 -7.39 15.15
N GLU A 447 -25.42 -7.65 15.47
CA GLU A 447 -26.03 -7.14 16.70
C GLU A 447 -25.25 -7.60 17.94
N GLY A 448 -24.99 -6.68 18.85
CA GLY A 448 -24.26 -6.94 20.08
C GLY A 448 -22.74 -7.04 19.92
N SER A 449 -22.20 -6.90 18.71
CA SER A 449 -20.73 -6.90 18.52
C SER A 449 -20.07 -5.68 19.16
N ARG A 450 -18.84 -5.88 19.64
CA ARG A 450 -18.03 -4.88 20.35
C ARG A 450 -16.66 -4.74 19.71
N LEU A 451 -15.99 -3.61 19.95
CA LEU A 451 -14.59 -3.41 19.51
C LEU A 451 -13.64 -4.51 19.97
N ALA A 452 -13.90 -5.08 21.17
CA ALA A 452 -13.12 -6.20 21.68
C ALA A 452 -13.12 -7.44 20.76
N GLU A 453 -14.14 -7.60 19.93
CA GLU A 453 -14.36 -8.77 19.05
C GLU A 453 -13.97 -8.47 17.58
N THR A 454 -13.25 -7.37 17.33
CA THR A 454 -12.93 -6.94 15.96
C THR A 454 -12.07 -7.95 15.20
N ILE A 455 -11.11 -8.60 15.89
CA ILE A 455 -10.23 -9.58 15.25
C ILE A 455 -11.04 -10.80 14.82
N GLU A 456 -11.89 -11.33 15.70
CA GLU A 456 -12.79 -12.45 15.39
C GLU A 456 -13.73 -12.11 14.22
N ASP A 457 -14.26 -10.88 14.20
CA ASP A 457 -15.09 -10.40 13.09
C ASP A 457 -14.33 -10.39 11.75
N MET A 458 -13.03 -10.07 11.74
CA MET A 458 -12.21 -10.14 10.52
C MET A 458 -12.05 -11.57 10.00
N TYR A 459 -11.83 -12.54 10.90
CA TYR A 459 -11.78 -13.94 10.50
C TYR A 459 -13.12 -14.43 9.95
N MET A 460 -14.24 -14.06 10.58
CA MET A 460 -15.58 -14.42 10.10
C MET A 460 -15.92 -13.84 8.73
N ARG A 461 -15.35 -12.68 8.36
CA ARG A 461 -15.52 -12.06 7.02
C ARG A 461 -14.86 -12.85 5.89
N LEU A 462 -13.88 -13.70 6.18
CA LEU A 462 -13.24 -14.54 5.16
C LEU A 462 -14.08 -15.78 4.78
N ASP A 463 -14.96 -16.25 5.65
CA ASP A 463 -15.75 -17.45 5.37
C ASP A 463 -16.62 -17.30 4.12
N PRO A 464 -17.32 -16.17 3.89
CA PRO A 464 -18.01 -15.91 2.63
C PRO A 464 -17.10 -15.90 1.40
N ALA A 465 -15.87 -15.43 1.49
CA ALA A 465 -14.92 -15.46 0.36
C ALA A 465 -14.61 -16.90 -0.08
N LEU A 466 -14.35 -17.79 0.88
CA LEU A 466 -14.22 -19.22 0.60
C LEU A 466 -15.53 -19.83 0.07
N GLY A 467 -16.68 -19.35 0.56
CA GLY A 467 -18.00 -19.74 0.05
C GLY A 467 -18.17 -19.43 -1.43
N ARG A 468 -17.78 -18.20 -1.87
CA ARG A 468 -17.81 -17.80 -3.28
C ARG A 468 -16.97 -18.72 -4.17
N VAL A 469 -15.74 -19.05 -3.72
CA VAL A 469 -14.88 -19.99 -4.45
C VAL A 469 -15.56 -21.33 -4.64
N ARG A 470 -16.22 -21.86 -3.62
CA ARG A 470 -16.94 -23.14 -3.69
C ARG A 470 -18.16 -23.09 -4.62
N GLU A 471 -18.94 -22.02 -4.53
CA GLU A 471 -20.12 -21.82 -5.40
C GLU A 471 -19.74 -21.79 -6.88
N GLU A 472 -18.70 -21.02 -7.22
CA GLU A 472 -18.28 -20.81 -8.62
C GLU A 472 -17.51 -22.00 -9.20
N LEU A 473 -16.70 -22.67 -8.40
CA LEU A 473 -15.77 -23.66 -8.91
C LEU A 473 -16.17 -25.10 -8.59
N GLY A 474 -17.00 -25.29 -7.60
CA GLY A 474 -17.43 -26.62 -7.14
C GLY A 474 -16.44 -27.28 -6.17
N ASP A 475 -16.85 -28.42 -5.63
CA ASP A 475 -16.11 -29.11 -4.56
C ASP A 475 -14.88 -29.92 -5.05
N ASP A 476 -14.69 -30.09 -6.38
CA ASP A 476 -13.61 -30.90 -6.96
C ASP A 476 -12.32 -30.10 -7.23
N VAL A 477 -12.34 -28.78 -7.03
CA VAL A 477 -11.17 -27.92 -7.17
C VAL A 477 -10.24 -28.09 -5.99
N ALA A 478 -8.93 -28.08 -6.24
CA ALA A 478 -7.93 -28.00 -5.18
C ALA A 478 -7.91 -26.59 -4.61
N ILE A 479 -8.20 -26.44 -3.32
CA ILE A 479 -8.24 -25.16 -2.61
C ILE A 479 -7.18 -25.16 -1.51
N ILE A 480 -6.36 -24.11 -1.48
CA ILE A 480 -5.41 -23.81 -0.41
C ILE A 480 -5.80 -22.45 0.16
N VAL A 481 -6.04 -22.37 1.47
CA VAL A 481 -6.06 -21.10 2.21
C VAL A 481 -4.80 -21.07 3.04
N MET A 482 -3.98 -20.03 2.88
CA MET A 482 -2.68 -19.94 3.55
C MET A 482 -2.40 -18.53 4.04
N SER A 483 -1.52 -18.43 5.04
CA SER A 483 -0.98 -17.17 5.54
C SER A 483 0.55 -17.16 5.39
N ASP A 484 1.10 -15.98 5.30
CA ASP A 484 2.53 -15.71 5.28
C ASP A 484 3.15 -15.76 6.70
N HIS A 485 2.42 -15.36 7.71
CA HIS A 485 2.77 -15.46 9.13
C HIS A 485 1.51 -15.51 10.00
N GLY A 486 1.66 -15.81 11.28
CA GLY A 486 0.62 -15.68 12.29
C GLY A 486 0.62 -14.30 12.94
N PHE A 487 -0.06 -14.20 14.07
CA PHE A 487 -0.14 -12.97 14.86
C PHE A 487 -0.05 -13.26 16.35
N ALA A 488 0.67 -12.38 17.09
CA ALA A 488 0.88 -12.56 18.53
C ALA A 488 0.93 -11.21 19.24
N PRO A 489 0.62 -11.17 20.56
CA PRO A 489 0.70 -9.94 21.35
C PRO A 489 2.10 -9.33 21.30
N TYR A 490 2.16 -8.02 21.03
CA TYR A 490 3.41 -7.25 21.04
C TYR A 490 3.47 -6.38 22.29
N SER A 491 4.17 -6.85 23.31
CA SER A 491 4.23 -6.18 24.62
C SER A 491 5.58 -5.58 24.97
N ARG A 492 6.63 -5.82 24.18
CA ARG A 492 7.98 -5.33 24.43
C ARG A 492 8.68 -4.95 23.13
N GLU A 493 9.42 -3.85 23.18
CA GLU A 493 10.26 -3.37 22.08
C GLU A 493 11.73 -3.38 22.51
N PHE A 494 12.62 -3.83 21.62
CA PHE A 494 14.06 -3.75 21.78
C PHE A 494 14.64 -2.70 20.85
N SER A 495 15.13 -1.60 21.40
CA SER A 495 15.78 -0.55 20.60
C SER A 495 17.21 -0.94 20.28
N LEU A 496 17.41 -1.57 19.10
CA LEU A 496 18.72 -2.05 18.67
C LEU A 496 19.77 -0.92 18.60
N ASN A 497 19.42 0.23 18.03
CA ASN A 497 20.37 1.34 17.89
C ASN A 497 20.77 1.94 19.25
N THR A 498 19.86 2.02 20.22
CA THR A 498 20.20 2.44 21.57
C THR A 498 21.16 1.45 22.22
N TRP A 499 20.90 0.15 22.09
CA TRP A 499 21.79 -0.89 22.61
C TRP A 499 23.18 -0.85 21.96
N LEU A 500 23.25 -0.67 20.63
CA LEU A 500 24.52 -0.53 19.91
C LEU A 500 25.30 0.71 20.37
N TYR A 501 24.60 1.83 20.57
CA TYR A 501 25.20 3.06 21.11
C TYR A 501 25.75 2.86 22.53
N ASP A 502 24.95 2.32 23.44
CA ASP A 502 25.35 2.09 24.84
C ASP A 502 26.54 1.13 24.97
N ASN A 503 26.72 0.22 23.99
CA ASN A 503 27.83 -0.72 23.95
C ASN A 503 28.98 -0.29 23.02
N GLY A 504 28.97 0.93 22.48
CA GLY A 504 30.06 1.51 21.71
C GLY A 504 30.20 0.99 20.26
N TYR A 505 29.22 0.25 19.75
CA TYR A 505 29.18 -0.20 18.36
C TYR A 505 28.65 0.87 17.40
N LEU A 506 27.80 1.76 17.89
CA LEU A 506 27.30 2.92 17.18
C LEU A 506 27.79 4.18 17.90
N VAL A 507 28.37 5.12 17.16
CA VAL A 507 28.97 6.33 17.71
C VAL A 507 28.28 7.55 17.11
N LEU A 508 27.89 8.50 17.95
CA LEU A 508 27.32 9.77 17.51
C LEU A 508 28.43 10.83 17.31
N LYS A 509 28.14 11.81 16.48
CA LYS A 509 29.02 12.97 16.28
C LYS A 509 29.18 13.74 17.58
N GLU A 510 30.33 14.35 17.76
CA GLU A 510 30.68 15.11 18.96
C GLU A 510 29.61 16.20 19.25
N GLY A 511 29.17 16.27 20.49
CA GLY A 511 28.16 17.21 20.97
C GLY A 511 26.72 16.69 20.92
N LEU A 512 26.45 15.60 20.21
CA LEU A 512 25.08 14.99 20.15
C LEU A 512 24.83 13.97 21.27
N GLU A 513 25.89 13.42 21.87
CA GLU A 513 25.80 12.46 22.99
C GLU A 513 25.12 13.06 24.22
N LYS A 514 25.14 14.39 24.37
CA LYS A 514 24.53 15.10 25.49
C LYS A 514 23.04 15.38 25.31
N GLU A 515 22.53 15.23 24.10
CA GLU A 515 21.12 15.49 23.75
C GLU A 515 20.24 14.27 23.86
N LEU A 516 20.82 13.09 24.14
CA LEU A 516 20.07 11.85 24.35
C LEU A 516 19.68 11.73 25.83
N PRO A 517 18.44 12.07 26.22
CA PRO A 517 18.01 11.93 27.61
C PRO A 517 17.93 10.44 27.97
N LYS A 518 18.77 10.00 28.90
CA LYS A 518 18.84 8.61 29.35
C LYS A 518 17.61 8.18 30.15
N ASP A 519 16.82 9.12 30.67
CA ASP A 519 15.79 8.87 31.68
C ASP A 519 14.39 9.38 31.30
N ASP A 520 14.13 9.80 30.08
CA ASP A 520 12.78 10.21 29.65
C ASP A 520 12.03 9.04 29.00
N PRO A 521 11.02 8.45 29.67
CA PRO A 521 10.24 7.36 29.11
C PRO A 521 9.48 7.73 27.84
N LYS A 522 9.29 9.04 27.54
CA LYS A 522 8.69 9.52 26.30
C LYS A 522 9.69 9.56 25.13
N HIS A 523 10.99 9.56 25.39
CA HIS A 523 12.06 9.60 24.39
C HIS A 523 12.71 8.23 24.15
N GLN A 524 12.09 7.13 24.54
CA GLN A 524 12.55 5.76 24.32
C GLN A 524 12.68 5.39 22.83
N LYS A 525 12.15 6.22 21.93
CA LYS A 525 12.36 6.13 20.48
C LYS A 525 13.40 7.15 20.02
N VAL A 526 14.65 6.97 20.41
CA VAL A 526 15.73 7.73 19.80
C VAL A 526 15.91 7.24 18.37
N VAL A 527 15.26 7.92 17.45
CA VAL A 527 15.52 7.74 16.02
C VAL A 527 16.89 8.37 15.74
N ILE A 528 17.91 7.54 15.72
CA ILE A 528 19.25 7.97 15.33
C ILE A 528 19.24 8.17 13.82
N PHE A 529 19.15 9.42 13.38
CA PHE A 529 19.23 9.75 11.95
C PHE A 529 20.68 9.55 11.46
N ALA A 530 20.82 9.11 10.22
CA ALA A 530 22.11 8.90 9.58
C ALA A 530 23.05 10.13 9.68
N GLY A 531 22.48 11.34 9.67
CA GLY A 531 23.21 12.59 9.84
C GLY A 531 23.83 12.82 11.23
N GLN A 532 23.35 12.13 12.28
CA GLN A 532 23.84 12.24 13.66
C GLN A 532 24.97 11.25 13.95
N VAL A 533 25.15 10.22 13.12
CA VAL A 533 26.11 9.14 13.33
C VAL A 533 27.51 9.53 12.84
N ASP A 534 28.54 9.25 13.65
CA ASP A 534 29.94 9.27 13.22
C ASP A 534 30.29 7.92 12.56
N TRP A 535 30.12 7.89 11.26
CA TRP A 535 30.32 6.67 10.46
C TRP A 535 31.77 6.19 10.44
N SER A 536 32.72 7.05 10.70
CA SER A 536 34.15 6.69 10.76
C SER A 536 34.50 5.87 12.01
N LYS A 537 33.63 5.87 13.03
CA LYS A 537 33.80 5.15 14.28
C LYS A 537 32.75 4.09 14.55
N THR A 538 31.63 4.11 13.81
CA THR A 538 30.52 3.18 13.97
C THR A 538 30.84 1.83 13.32
N LEU A 539 30.69 0.75 14.07
CA LEU A 539 30.93 -0.63 13.61
C LEU A 539 29.66 -1.33 13.11
N ALA A 540 28.52 -1.03 13.73
CA ALA A 540 27.25 -1.63 13.40
C ALA A 540 26.09 -0.66 13.65
N TYR A 541 24.98 -0.86 12.93
CA TYR A 541 23.77 -0.06 13.05
C TYR A 541 22.52 -0.87 12.66
N GLY A 542 21.40 -0.54 13.24
CA GLY A 542 20.09 -1.09 12.91
C GLY A 542 19.34 -0.22 11.92
N MET A 543 18.63 -0.82 10.98
CA MET A 543 17.71 -0.16 10.07
C MET A 543 16.60 -1.12 9.67
N GLY A 544 15.35 -0.60 9.53
CA GLY A 544 14.18 -1.42 9.34
C GLY A 544 13.68 -2.00 10.64
N PHE A 545 12.79 -3.00 10.56
CA PHE A 545 12.22 -3.64 11.75
C PHE A 545 13.20 -4.59 12.44
N ASN A 546 14.01 -5.32 11.66
CA ASN A 546 14.90 -6.37 12.18
C ASN A 546 16.32 -6.33 11.60
N GLY A 547 16.65 -5.34 10.79
CA GLY A 547 17.93 -5.27 10.09
C GLY A 547 19.08 -4.84 10.98
N LEU A 548 20.12 -5.68 11.15
CA LEU A 548 21.42 -5.34 11.72
C LEU A 548 22.47 -5.33 10.61
N TYR A 549 23.12 -4.19 10.43
CA TYR A 549 24.13 -4.03 9.40
C TYR A 549 25.52 -3.75 10.02
N LEU A 550 26.51 -4.44 9.50
CA LEU A 550 27.91 -4.13 9.81
C LEU A 550 28.41 -3.04 8.87
N ASN A 551 29.12 -2.06 9.41
CA ASN A 551 29.76 -0.99 8.62
C ASN A 551 31.09 -1.50 8.09
N LEU A 552 31.08 -2.15 6.90
CA LEU A 552 32.23 -2.86 6.37
C LEU A 552 33.08 -2.00 5.44
N LYS A 553 34.39 -2.08 5.63
CA LYS A 553 35.37 -1.42 4.77
C LYS A 553 35.26 -1.89 3.32
N GLY A 554 35.17 -0.94 2.40
CA GLY A 554 35.05 -1.21 0.96
C GLY A 554 33.62 -1.50 0.48
N ARG A 555 32.62 -1.56 1.37
CA ARG A 555 31.22 -1.68 1.01
C ARG A 555 30.45 -0.37 1.28
N GLU A 556 30.62 0.18 2.47
CA GLU A 556 30.04 1.49 2.82
C GLU A 556 31.06 2.63 2.62
N LEU A 557 30.56 3.86 2.39
CA LEU A 557 31.38 5.06 2.42
C LEU A 557 31.84 5.39 3.85
N ASP A 558 33.03 5.97 4.00
CA ASP A 558 33.59 6.47 5.27
C ASP A 558 33.57 5.41 6.40
N ASN A 559 33.95 4.22 6.11
CA ASN A 559 34.04 3.13 7.10
C ASN A 559 35.37 3.15 7.88
N PRO A 560 35.41 2.63 9.12
CA PRO A 560 36.62 2.54 9.93
C PRO A 560 37.69 1.61 9.37
#